data_400aec5bb8d643f43159618c5a7b4711
#
_entry.id   400aec5bb8d643f43159618c5a7b4711
#
_cell.length_a   1.000
_cell.length_b   1.000
_cell.length_c   1.000
_cell.angle_alpha   90.00
_cell.angle_beta   90.00
_cell.angle_gamma   90.00
#
_symmetry.space_group_name_H-M   'P 1'
#
loop_
_entity.id
_entity.type
_entity.pdbx_description
1 polymer ?
#
loop_
_entity_poly.entity_id
_entity_poly.type
_entity_poly.pdbx_seq_one_letter_code
_entity_poly.pdbx_strand_id
1 'polypeptide(L)'
;NIYILDHSATITIDDCTNCRIFLGPVKGSVFFRDCKDCKCIVACQQFRTRDCRKMDIFLCCTTQPIIESSTGMKFGCFQYYYPELASQFKDAGLSIFNNTWSNIHDFTPVAGETNWSLLPSDCAIQDCVPLPDSDELKAVRISMDANRSIVPVTWGQRPKKSDESCLVVF
;
A
#
# COMPACT_ATOMS: atom_id res chain seq x y z
N ASN A 1 -13.11 -8.42 6.30
CA ASN A 1 -11.95 -8.58 5.43
C ASN A 1 -12.40 -8.66 3.98
N ILE A 2 -11.69 -7.97 3.09
CA ILE A 2 -11.97 -7.93 1.64
C ILE A 2 -10.68 -8.30 0.91
N TYR A 3 -10.74 -9.27 0.02
CA TYR A 3 -9.60 -9.69 -0.80
C TYR A 3 -10.03 -9.74 -2.27
N ILE A 4 -9.41 -8.89 -3.09
CA ILE A 4 -9.57 -8.88 -4.55
C ILE A 4 -8.24 -9.36 -5.13
N LEU A 5 -8.18 -10.63 -5.55
CA LEU A 5 -6.96 -11.30 -6.02
C LEU A 5 -6.90 -11.30 -7.56
N ASP A 6 -7.28 -10.19 -8.18
CA ASP A 6 -7.21 -9.99 -9.62
C ASP A 6 -6.88 -8.53 -9.93
N HIS A 7 -6.43 -8.26 -11.15
CA HIS A 7 -6.20 -6.89 -11.59
C HIS A 7 -7.51 -6.16 -11.95
N SER A 8 -7.49 -4.86 -11.81
CA SER A 8 -8.67 -4.02 -12.06
C SER A 8 -8.29 -2.74 -12.80
N ALA A 9 -9.26 -2.09 -13.43
CA ALA A 9 -9.05 -0.81 -14.12
C ALA A 9 -8.95 0.36 -13.13
N THR A 10 -9.97 0.51 -12.29
CA THR A 10 -10.03 1.52 -11.21
C THR A 10 -10.85 0.96 -10.05
N ILE A 11 -10.54 1.41 -8.83
CA ILE A 11 -11.31 1.06 -7.63
C ILE A 11 -11.62 2.30 -6.82
N THR A 12 -12.87 2.46 -6.43
CA THR A 12 -13.29 3.44 -5.43
C THR A 12 -13.84 2.72 -4.21
N ILE A 13 -13.37 3.13 -3.04
CA ILE A 13 -13.82 2.61 -1.74
C ILE A 13 -14.39 3.79 -0.97
N ASP A 14 -15.64 3.69 -0.58
CA ASP A 14 -16.39 4.78 -0.01
C ASP A 14 -17.07 4.35 1.29
N ASP A 15 -17.08 5.23 2.28
CA ASP A 15 -17.81 5.08 3.56
C ASP A 15 -17.53 3.74 4.30
N CYS A 16 -16.26 3.32 4.32
CA CYS A 16 -15.83 2.08 4.97
C CYS A 16 -15.23 2.35 6.35
N THR A 17 -15.64 1.56 7.36
CA THR A 17 -15.09 1.66 8.72
C THR A 17 -14.58 0.31 9.22
N ASN A 18 -13.40 0.30 9.84
CA ASN A 18 -12.77 -0.88 10.45
C ASN A 18 -12.61 -2.06 9.49
N CYS A 19 -12.24 -1.77 8.24
CA CYS A 19 -12.03 -2.78 7.20
C CYS A 19 -10.56 -3.18 7.05
N ARG A 20 -10.35 -4.44 6.65
CA ARG A 20 -9.06 -4.99 6.23
C ARG A 20 -9.18 -5.36 4.75
N ILE A 21 -8.37 -4.73 3.92
CA ILE A 21 -8.59 -4.74 2.47
C ILE A 21 -7.28 -5.08 1.74
N PHE A 22 -7.32 -6.11 0.93
CA PHE A 22 -6.30 -6.37 -0.08
C PHE A 22 -6.88 -6.12 -1.48
N LEU A 23 -6.18 -5.30 -2.26
CA LEU A 23 -6.50 -5.05 -3.65
C LEU A 23 -5.35 -5.55 -4.53
N GLY A 24 -5.67 -6.42 -5.48
CA GLY A 24 -4.77 -6.77 -6.58
C GLY A 24 -4.39 -5.55 -7.42
N PRO A 25 -3.49 -5.69 -8.39
CA PRO A 25 -2.96 -4.56 -9.15
C PRO A 25 -4.05 -3.77 -9.87
N VAL A 26 -4.05 -2.44 -9.68
CA VAL A 26 -5.01 -1.53 -10.29
C VAL A 26 -4.32 -0.67 -11.34
N LYS A 27 -4.71 -0.82 -12.60
CA LYS A 27 -4.11 -0.12 -13.74
C LYS A 27 -4.18 1.40 -13.63
N GLY A 28 -5.26 1.93 -13.08
CA GLY A 28 -5.50 3.36 -12.91
C GLY A 28 -5.46 3.76 -11.43
N SER A 29 -6.53 4.39 -10.98
CA SER A 29 -6.62 4.99 -9.66
C SER A 29 -7.28 4.08 -8.63
N VAL A 30 -6.75 4.12 -7.41
CA VAL A 30 -7.46 3.69 -6.21
C VAL A 30 -7.80 4.93 -5.40
N PHE A 31 -9.07 5.12 -5.10
CA PHE A 31 -9.58 6.26 -4.38
C PHE A 31 -10.38 5.82 -3.14
N PHE A 32 -9.92 6.25 -1.96
CA PHE A 32 -10.63 6.08 -0.70
C PHE A 32 -11.31 7.39 -0.31
N ARG A 33 -12.61 7.33 0.02
CA ARG A 33 -13.38 8.48 0.52
C ARG A 33 -14.12 8.10 1.79
N ASP A 34 -14.21 9.04 2.72
CA ASP A 34 -14.98 8.91 3.97
C ASP A 34 -14.69 7.61 4.74
N CYS A 35 -13.43 7.09 4.63
CA CYS A 35 -13.03 5.84 5.26
C CYS A 35 -12.34 6.07 6.61
N LYS A 36 -12.56 5.16 7.56
CA LYS A 36 -12.04 5.27 8.91
C LYS A 36 -11.55 3.94 9.49
N ASP A 37 -10.43 3.98 10.23
CA ASP A 37 -9.87 2.82 10.94
C ASP A 37 -9.62 1.60 10.01
N CYS A 38 -9.29 1.85 8.73
CA CYS A 38 -9.05 0.80 7.74
C CYS A 38 -7.56 0.51 7.58
N LYS A 39 -7.26 -0.74 7.22
CA LYS A 39 -5.91 -1.19 6.89
C LYS A 39 -5.90 -1.84 5.51
N CYS A 40 -5.01 -1.40 4.63
CA CYS A 40 -5.08 -1.72 3.22
C CYS A 40 -3.71 -2.13 2.65
N ILE A 41 -3.73 -3.07 1.72
CA ILE A 41 -2.58 -3.40 0.86
C ILE A 41 -3.00 -3.10 -0.58
N VAL A 42 -2.28 -2.21 -1.26
CA VAL A 42 -2.69 -1.64 -2.55
C VAL A 42 -1.50 -1.52 -3.50
N ALA A 43 -1.71 -1.92 -4.76
CA ALA A 43 -0.80 -1.62 -5.86
C ALA A 43 -1.57 -0.92 -6.99
N CYS A 44 -1.13 0.29 -7.39
CA CYS A 44 -1.86 1.09 -8.38
C CYS A 44 -0.97 2.11 -9.09
N GLN A 45 -1.48 2.68 -10.17
CA GLN A 45 -0.82 3.81 -10.82
C GLN A 45 -0.97 5.10 -10.00
N GLN A 46 -2.18 5.38 -9.49
CA GLN A 46 -2.49 6.57 -8.72
C GLN A 46 -3.23 6.19 -7.43
N PHE A 47 -2.78 6.76 -6.32
CA PHE A 47 -3.42 6.57 -5.01
C PHE A 47 -3.94 7.91 -4.48
N ARG A 48 -5.20 7.95 -4.07
CA ARG A 48 -5.83 9.14 -3.50
C ARG A 48 -6.68 8.80 -2.29
N THR A 49 -6.67 9.71 -1.30
CA THR A 49 -7.64 9.68 -0.20
C THR A 49 -8.29 11.03 0.00
N ARG A 50 -9.55 11.03 0.41
CA ARG A 50 -10.29 12.23 0.78
C ARG A 50 -11.18 11.95 1.99
N ASP A 51 -11.15 12.86 2.96
CA ASP A 51 -11.94 12.78 4.20
C ASP A 51 -11.74 11.47 4.99
N CYS A 52 -10.53 10.87 4.88
CA CYS A 52 -10.19 9.62 5.54
C CYS A 52 -9.48 9.85 6.89
N ARG A 53 -9.63 8.89 7.81
CA ARG A 53 -9.04 8.98 9.15
C ARG A 53 -8.47 7.65 9.61
N LYS A 54 -7.24 7.66 10.18
CA LYS A 54 -6.58 6.48 10.78
C LYS A 54 -6.51 5.30 9.83
N MET A 55 -5.81 5.48 8.71
CA MET A 55 -5.58 4.46 7.70
C MET A 55 -4.13 3.97 7.77
N ASP A 56 -3.94 2.65 7.83
CA ASP A 56 -2.62 2.03 7.62
C ASP A 56 -2.59 1.44 6.19
N ILE A 57 -1.65 1.91 5.36
CA ILE A 57 -1.65 1.60 3.93
C ILE A 57 -0.28 1.07 3.51
N PHE A 58 -0.22 -0.20 3.08
CA PHE A 58 0.95 -0.77 2.43
C PHE A 58 0.81 -0.58 0.93
N LEU A 59 1.69 0.23 0.34
CA LEU A 59 1.48 0.81 -0.97
C LEU A 59 2.61 0.49 -1.96
N CYS A 60 2.23 0.11 -3.18
CA CYS A 60 3.02 0.24 -4.39
C CYS A 60 2.31 1.22 -5.32
N CYS A 61 2.90 2.38 -5.57
CA CYS A 61 2.27 3.42 -6.37
C CYS A 61 3.25 4.03 -7.36
N THR A 62 2.85 4.11 -8.62
CA THR A 62 3.69 4.64 -9.69
C THR A 62 3.87 6.15 -9.60
N THR A 63 2.80 6.87 -9.27
CA THR A 63 2.81 8.33 -9.12
C THR A 63 2.80 8.73 -7.65
N GLN A 64 3.09 9.98 -7.36
CA GLN A 64 3.05 10.51 -6.00
C GLN A 64 1.67 10.31 -5.37
N PRO A 65 1.56 9.58 -4.24
CA PRO A 65 0.30 9.42 -3.52
C PRO A 65 -0.22 10.75 -2.99
N ILE A 66 -1.53 10.96 -3.07
CA ILE A 66 -2.18 12.21 -2.66
C ILE A 66 -3.14 11.94 -1.52
N ILE A 67 -3.07 12.75 -0.47
CA ILE A 67 -4.07 12.80 0.60
C ILE A 67 -4.71 14.18 0.63
N GLU A 68 -6.03 14.22 0.83
CA GLU A 68 -6.84 15.44 0.94
C GLU A 68 -7.76 15.32 2.14
N SER A 69 -7.83 16.33 3.00
CA SER A 69 -8.69 16.36 4.21
C SER A 69 -8.61 15.08 5.05
N SER A 70 -7.46 14.41 5.02
CA SER A 70 -7.24 13.10 5.63
C SER A 70 -6.20 13.19 6.75
N THR A 71 -6.43 12.52 7.89
CA THR A 71 -5.56 12.60 9.07
C THR A 71 -5.27 11.22 9.66
N GLY A 72 -4.10 11.08 10.32
CA GLY A 72 -3.69 9.80 10.90
C GLY A 72 -3.38 8.73 9.85
N MET A 73 -2.94 9.17 8.67
CA MET A 73 -2.57 8.29 7.57
C MET A 73 -1.17 7.73 7.79
N LYS A 74 -1.00 6.41 7.70
CA LYS A 74 0.30 5.76 7.85
C LYS A 74 0.62 4.91 6.63
N PHE A 75 1.83 5.05 6.12
CA PHE A 75 2.26 4.38 4.90
C PHE A 75 3.42 3.42 5.14
N GLY A 76 3.36 2.25 4.50
CA GLY A 76 4.40 1.24 4.44
C GLY A 76 4.63 0.77 3.01
N CYS A 77 5.78 0.13 2.76
CA CYS A 77 6.06 -0.46 1.46
C CYS A 77 5.18 -1.69 1.23
N PHE A 78 4.63 -1.83 0.03
CA PHE A 78 3.90 -3.02 -0.41
C PHE A 78 4.77 -4.27 -0.24
N GLN A 79 4.18 -5.33 0.33
CA GLN A 79 4.84 -6.59 0.57
C GLN A 79 3.81 -7.70 0.49
N TYR A 80 3.77 -8.39 -0.66
CA TYR A 80 2.78 -9.44 -0.90
C TYR A 80 3.20 -10.35 -2.04
N TYR A 81 2.73 -11.58 -1.99
CA TYR A 81 2.95 -12.58 -3.02
C TYR A 81 1.79 -13.56 -3.12
N TYR A 82 1.40 -13.89 -4.31
CA TYR A 82 0.71 -15.10 -4.74
C TYR A 82 1.11 -15.39 -6.20
N PRO A 83 0.92 -16.62 -6.70
CA PRO A 83 1.50 -17.03 -7.99
C PRO A 83 1.12 -16.14 -9.18
N GLU A 84 -0.11 -15.64 -9.24
CA GLU A 84 -0.64 -14.84 -10.34
C GLU A 84 -0.27 -13.35 -10.26
N LEU A 85 0.22 -12.90 -9.10
CA LEU A 85 0.43 -11.46 -8.83
C LEU A 85 1.38 -10.81 -9.85
N ALA A 86 2.46 -11.49 -10.24
CA ALA A 86 3.44 -10.94 -11.20
C ALA A 86 2.82 -10.73 -12.59
N SER A 87 2.02 -11.69 -13.08
CA SER A 87 1.31 -11.52 -14.36
C SER A 87 0.26 -10.41 -14.28
N GLN A 88 -0.44 -10.30 -13.17
CA GLN A 88 -1.44 -9.24 -12.95
C GLN A 88 -0.80 -7.84 -12.89
N PHE A 89 0.40 -7.69 -12.32
CA PHE A 89 1.16 -6.44 -12.41
C PHE A 89 1.45 -6.05 -13.86
N LYS A 90 1.87 -7.03 -14.68
CA LYS A 90 2.11 -6.82 -16.10
C LYS A 90 0.85 -6.43 -16.85
N ASP A 91 -0.27 -7.12 -16.61
CA ASP A 91 -1.56 -6.87 -17.25
C ASP A 91 -2.13 -5.50 -16.85
N ALA A 92 -1.90 -5.07 -15.61
CA ALA A 92 -2.21 -3.72 -15.13
C ALA A 92 -1.24 -2.65 -15.67
N GLY A 93 -0.14 -3.03 -16.31
CA GLY A 93 0.87 -2.09 -16.79
C GLY A 93 1.68 -1.43 -15.67
N LEU A 94 1.77 -2.07 -14.50
CA LEU A 94 2.53 -1.56 -13.35
C LEU A 94 3.94 -2.15 -13.33
N SER A 95 4.94 -1.32 -13.03
CA SER A 95 6.31 -1.75 -12.77
C SER A 95 6.51 -2.01 -11.28
N ILE A 96 7.09 -3.16 -10.93
CA ILE A 96 7.47 -3.48 -9.56
C ILE A 96 8.63 -2.62 -9.04
N PHE A 97 9.38 -1.94 -9.93
CA PHE A 97 10.53 -1.10 -9.59
C PHE A 97 10.19 0.39 -9.53
N ASN A 98 9.02 0.80 -9.97
CA ASN A 98 8.57 2.19 -9.92
C ASN A 98 7.57 2.38 -8.78
N ASN A 99 8.10 2.58 -7.56
CA ASN A 99 7.30 2.69 -6.35
C ASN A 99 7.63 3.95 -5.56
N THR A 100 6.71 4.91 -5.56
CA THR A 100 6.82 6.20 -4.84
C THR A 100 6.04 6.21 -3.51
N TRP A 101 5.81 5.06 -2.93
CA TRP A 101 4.93 4.81 -1.78
C TRP A 101 5.13 5.74 -0.56
N SER A 102 6.34 6.26 -0.37
CA SER A 102 6.69 7.11 0.78
C SER A 102 6.73 8.61 0.47
N ASN A 103 6.53 8.99 -0.79
CA ASN A 103 6.55 10.39 -1.23
C ASN A 103 5.15 10.99 -1.24
N ILE A 104 4.56 11.16 -0.08
CA ILE A 104 3.17 11.58 0.07
C ILE A 104 3.01 13.08 -0.18
N HIS A 105 2.04 13.46 -1.00
CA HIS A 105 1.58 14.83 -1.16
C HIS A 105 0.32 15.07 -0.34
N ASP A 106 0.42 15.95 0.67
CA ASP A 106 -0.73 16.40 1.42
C ASP A 106 -1.29 17.67 0.77
N PHE A 107 -2.50 17.57 0.25
CA PHE A 107 -3.18 18.66 -0.44
C PHE A 107 -3.78 19.70 0.52
N THR A 108 -3.99 19.33 1.77
CA THR A 108 -4.64 20.14 2.81
C THR A 108 -3.82 20.18 4.10
N PRO A 109 -2.54 20.60 4.03
CA PRO A 109 -1.70 20.63 5.22
C PRO A 109 -2.23 21.67 6.21
N VAL A 110 -2.19 21.34 7.49
CA VAL A 110 -2.52 22.26 8.58
C VAL A 110 -1.23 22.63 9.30
N ALA A 111 -1.01 23.92 9.48
CA ALA A 111 0.20 24.40 10.15
C ALA A 111 0.32 23.84 11.56
N GLY A 112 1.46 23.21 11.87
CA GLY A 112 1.73 22.60 13.17
C GLY A 112 1.16 21.19 13.35
N GLU A 113 0.46 20.64 12.38
CA GLU A 113 -0.07 19.26 12.41
C GLU A 113 0.57 18.39 11.34
N THR A 114 0.70 17.10 11.62
CA THR A 114 1.17 16.10 10.65
C THR A 114 0.03 15.13 10.35
N ASN A 115 -0.49 15.18 9.13
CA ASN A 115 -1.62 14.35 8.71
C ASN A 115 -1.21 12.91 8.36
N TRP A 116 0.07 12.69 8.10
CA TRP A 116 0.59 11.38 7.71
C TRP A 116 1.97 11.09 8.32
N SER A 117 2.31 9.81 8.39
CA SER A 117 3.63 9.32 8.79
C SER A 117 3.94 8.01 8.10
N LEU A 118 5.17 7.53 8.21
CA LEU A 118 5.52 6.17 7.78
C LEU A 118 5.25 5.17 8.91
N LEU A 119 4.75 3.98 8.55
CA LEU A 119 4.66 2.86 9.49
C LEU A 119 6.06 2.50 10.00
N PRO A 120 6.22 2.02 11.23
CA PRO A 120 7.49 1.49 11.72
C PRO A 120 8.08 0.47 10.75
N SER A 121 9.40 0.43 10.61
CA SER A 121 10.08 -0.48 9.67
C SER A 121 9.94 -1.96 10.03
N ASP A 122 9.63 -2.25 11.29
CA ASP A 122 9.37 -3.56 11.86
C ASP A 122 7.87 -3.89 11.96
N CYS A 123 7.01 -3.05 11.42
CA CYS A 123 5.57 -3.31 11.39
C CYS A 123 5.28 -4.53 10.52
N ALA A 124 4.77 -5.59 11.15
CA ALA A 124 4.40 -6.79 10.44
C ALA A 124 3.09 -6.57 9.66
N ILE A 125 3.16 -6.76 8.36
CA ILE A 125 2.03 -6.51 7.46
C ILE A 125 0.83 -7.44 7.77
N GLN A 126 1.09 -8.66 8.22
CA GLN A 126 0.05 -9.62 8.62
C GLN A 126 -0.76 -9.18 9.84
N ASP A 127 -0.20 -8.32 10.70
CA ASP A 127 -0.92 -7.75 11.85
C ASP A 127 -1.88 -6.65 11.41
N CYS A 128 -1.67 -6.12 10.22
CA CYS A 128 -2.52 -5.09 9.63
C CYS A 128 -3.62 -5.70 8.77
N VAL A 129 -3.27 -6.55 7.82
CA VAL A 129 -4.23 -7.27 6.96
C VAL A 129 -3.91 -8.76 7.08
N PRO A 130 -4.68 -9.53 7.84
CA PRO A 130 -4.39 -10.95 8.08
C PRO A 130 -4.47 -11.76 6.78
N LEU A 131 -3.82 -12.92 6.75
CA LEU A 131 -4.05 -13.89 5.69
C LEU A 131 -5.52 -14.35 5.70
N PRO A 132 -6.11 -14.57 4.53
CA PRO A 132 -7.47 -15.10 4.47
C PRO A 132 -7.53 -16.52 5.05
N ASP A 133 -8.60 -16.83 5.76
CA ASP A 133 -8.76 -18.10 6.48
C ASP A 133 -9.72 -19.10 5.81
N SER A 134 -10.28 -18.78 4.63
CA SER A 134 -11.07 -19.73 3.87
C SER A 134 -10.19 -20.75 3.16
N ASP A 135 -10.65 -22.00 3.04
CA ASP A 135 -9.90 -23.07 2.37
C ASP A 135 -9.61 -22.74 0.89
N GLU A 136 -10.54 -22.07 0.24
CA GLU A 136 -10.38 -21.60 -1.15
C GLU A 136 -9.20 -20.62 -1.28
N LEU A 137 -9.08 -19.67 -0.36
CA LEU A 137 -8.03 -18.66 -0.37
C LEU A 137 -6.69 -19.20 0.17
N LYS A 138 -6.70 -20.20 1.05
CA LYS A 138 -5.49 -20.92 1.45
C LYS A 138 -4.84 -21.62 0.27
N ALA A 139 -5.65 -22.15 -0.66
CA ALA A 139 -5.15 -22.77 -1.88
C ALA A 139 -4.39 -21.82 -2.80
N VAL A 140 -4.61 -20.50 -2.71
CA VAL A 140 -3.90 -19.48 -3.50
C VAL A 140 -2.43 -19.31 -3.09
N ARG A 141 -2.02 -19.84 -1.93
CA ARG A 141 -0.63 -19.78 -1.44
C ARG A 141 -0.08 -18.35 -1.28
N ILE A 142 -0.89 -17.50 -0.68
CA ILE A 142 -0.52 -16.11 -0.37
C ILE A 142 0.64 -16.10 0.63
N SER A 143 1.60 -15.19 0.44
CA SER A 143 2.70 -14.94 1.36
C SER A 143 2.90 -13.45 1.57
N MET A 144 3.20 -13.06 2.79
CA MET A 144 3.58 -11.70 3.18
C MET A 144 5.06 -11.61 3.59
N ASP A 145 5.85 -12.67 3.30
CA ASP A 145 7.30 -12.68 3.54
C ASP A 145 7.98 -11.69 2.59
N ALA A 146 8.83 -10.81 3.14
CA ALA A 146 9.58 -9.82 2.39
C ALA A 146 10.44 -10.46 1.28
N ASN A 147 11.03 -11.63 1.56
CA ASN A 147 11.87 -12.34 0.59
C ASN A 147 11.09 -12.93 -0.59
N ARG A 148 9.77 -13.04 -0.46
CA ARG A 148 8.89 -13.54 -1.51
C ARG A 148 8.13 -12.42 -2.22
N SER A 149 8.15 -11.21 -1.68
CA SER A 149 7.46 -10.06 -2.28
C SER A 149 7.97 -9.80 -3.70
N ILE A 150 7.05 -9.65 -4.65
CA ILE A 150 7.43 -9.31 -6.03
C ILE A 150 7.89 -7.86 -6.16
N VAL A 151 7.38 -6.98 -5.29
CA VAL A 151 7.83 -5.58 -5.21
C VAL A 151 8.99 -5.52 -4.23
N PRO A 152 10.15 -4.97 -4.63
CA PRO A 152 11.26 -4.78 -3.70
C PRO A 152 10.84 -3.95 -2.48
N VAL A 153 11.09 -4.47 -1.29
CA VAL A 153 10.82 -3.74 -0.05
C VAL A 153 11.89 -2.68 0.15
N THR A 154 11.48 -1.42 0.15
CA THR A 154 12.39 -0.28 0.25
C THR A 154 12.22 0.46 1.56
N TRP A 155 13.27 1.17 1.98
CA TRP A 155 13.28 1.97 3.21
C TRP A 155 12.37 3.22 3.12
N GLY A 156 12.13 3.72 1.90
CA GLY A 156 11.38 4.95 1.66
C GLY A 156 12.12 6.21 2.13
N GLN A 157 11.39 7.26 2.46
CA GLN A 157 11.94 8.55 2.91
C GLN A 157 12.22 8.61 4.41
N ARG A 158 12.52 7.47 5.05
CA ARG A 158 12.91 7.47 6.45
C ARG A 158 14.29 8.11 6.65
N PRO A 159 14.55 8.78 7.78
CA PRO A 159 15.88 9.22 8.14
C PRO A 159 16.85 8.03 8.09
N LYS A 160 17.99 8.23 7.46
CA LYS A 160 19.06 7.22 7.44
C LYS A 160 19.69 7.11 8.83
N LYS A 161 20.11 5.90 9.20
CA LYS A 161 20.84 5.66 10.45
C LYS A 161 22.31 6.06 10.36
N SER A 162 22.79 6.40 9.17
CA SER A 162 24.18 6.76 8.88
C SER A 162 24.20 7.91 7.87
N ASP A 163 25.19 8.79 7.98
CA ASP A 163 25.44 9.87 7.04
C ASP A 163 26.09 9.37 5.72
N GLU A 164 26.56 8.12 5.72
CA GLU A 164 27.14 7.47 4.55
C GLU A 164 26.18 6.46 3.94
N SER A 165 26.26 6.32 2.63
CA SER A 165 25.53 5.28 1.88
C SER A 165 26.38 4.79 0.71
N CYS A 166 26.33 3.47 0.45
CA CYS A 166 26.95 2.86 -0.71
C CYS A 166 25.91 2.03 -1.48
N LEU A 167 26.10 1.91 -2.80
CA LEU A 167 25.38 0.97 -3.65
C LEU A 167 26.27 -0.27 -3.78
N VAL A 168 25.72 -1.42 -3.42
CA VAL A 168 26.36 -2.72 -3.67
C VAL A 168 25.56 -3.42 -4.76
N VAL A 169 26.24 -3.77 -5.84
CA VAL A 169 25.64 -4.52 -6.97
C VAL A 169 26.32 -5.88 -7.01
N PHE A 170 25.50 -6.95 -7.02
CA PHE A 170 25.95 -8.34 -7.14
C PHE A 170 25.67 -8.89 -8.54
#